data_9095a527ac8a604f0726ff69830f5f34
#
_entry.id   9095a527ac8a604f0726ff69830f5f34
#
_cell.length_a   1.000
_cell.length_b   1.000
_cell.length_c   1.000
_cell.angle_alpha   90.00
_cell.angle_beta   90.00
_cell.angle_gamma   90.00
#
_symmetry.space_group_name_H-M   'P 1'
#
loop_
_entity.id
_entity.type
_entity.pdbx_description
1 polymer ?
#
loop_
_entity_poly.entity_id
_entity_poly.type
_entity_poly.pdbx_seq_one_letter_code
_entity_poly.pdbx_strand_id
1 'polypeptide(L)'
;MDAAEALFLAEGYERASVDAIAARAQVSKRTVYDHFGEKAALFLRVVERVNDALVRSVRAAIEEELTPGRDLRDALTAFGRRVVTQTFPSSDYITFRRLTAQQWSAPRLAEAVRDQPERMLEERFAVLAADGEIRAPDPVLAARHFTALTISLALDALDDRRDVEAEEPETLTIITDGVDAFLRAYR
;
A
#
# COMPACT_ATOMS: atom_id res chain seq x y z
N MET A 1 1.06 18.09 -11.57
CA MET A 1 0.66 17.02 -10.65
C MET A 1 1.04 17.34 -9.21
N ASP A 2 2.29 17.66 -8.89
CA ASP A 2 2.78 17.91 -7.52
C ASP A 2 2.06 19.05 -6.79
N ALA A 3 1.72 20.13 -7.52
CA ALA A 3 0.92 21.22 -6.98
C ALA A 3 -0.49 20.78 -6.57
N ALA A 4 -1.11 19.88 -7.36
CA ALA A 4 -2.43 19.33 -7.06
C ALA A 4 -2.38 18.40 -5.84
N GLU A 5 -1.41 17.49 -5.80
CA GLU A 5 -1.18 16.59 -4.66
C GLU A 5 -1.01 17.39 -3.36
N ALA A 6 -0.10 18.37 -3.36
CA ALA A 6 0.16 19.19 -2.18
C ALA A 6 -1.09 19.93 -1.68
N LEU A 7 -1.93 20.46 -2.59
CA LEU A 7 -3.15 21.16 -2.20
C LEU A 7 -4.25 20.19 -1.74
N PHE A 8 -4.42 19.04 -2.40
CA PHE A 8 -5.38 18.04 -1.94
C PHE A 8 -5.01 17.46 -0.57
N LEU A 9 -3.71 17.31 -0.27
CA LEU A 9 -3.25 16.88 1.06
C LEU A 9 -3.47 17.94 2.13
N ALA A 10 -3.21 19.21 1.82
CA ALA A 10 -3.28 20.30 2.78
C ALA A 10 -4.73 20.75 3.08
N GLU A 11 -5.56 20.83 2.05
CA GLU A 11 -6.89 21.44 2.13
C GLU A 11 -8.03 20.41 2.03
N GLY A 12 -7.75 19.21 1.51
CA GLY A 12 -8.73 18.20 1.15
C GLY A 12 -9.37 18.45 -0.21
N TYR A 13 -10.04 17.40 -0.75
CA TYR A 13 -10.66 17.46 -2.06
C TYR A 13 -11.65 18.64 -2.19
N GLU A 14 -12.54 18.81 -1.22
CA GLU A 14 -13.61 19.84 -1.33
C GLU A 14 -13.06 21.27 -1.43
N ARG A 15 -12.15 21.63 -0.54
CA ARG A 15 -11.65 23.00 -0.40
C ARG A 15 -10.57 23.38 -1.41
N ALA A 16 -9.80 22.41 -1.89
CA ALA A 16 -8.77 22.65 -2.91
C ALA A 16 -9.41 23.21 -4.18
N SER A 17 -8.96 24.38 -4.65
CA SER A 17 -9.46 25.01 -5.86
C SER A 17 -8.52 24.80 -7.05
N VAL A 18 -9.10 24.64 -8.25
CA VAL A 18 -8.32 24.53 -9.49
C VAL A 18 -7.53 25.82 -9.76
N ASP A 19 -8.02 26.97 -9.31
CA ASP A 19 -7.31 28.27 -9.42
C ASP A 19 -6.03 28.26 -8.58
N ALA A 20 -6.10 27.77 -7.33
CA ALA A 20 -4.94 27.64 -6.46
C ALA A 20 -3.93 26.61 -6.99
N ILE A 21 -4.42 25.49 -7.53
CA ILE A 21 -3.58 24.47 -8.16
C ILE A 21 -2.85 25.05 -9.39
N ALA A 22 -3.56 25.75 -10.27
CA ALA A 22 -2.99 26.38 -11.45
C ALA A 22 -1.93 27.44 -11.09
N ALA A 23 -2.25 28.31 -10.10
CA ALA A 23 -1.30 29.32 -9.62
C ALA A 23 -0.03 28.68 -9.05
N ARG A 24 -0.16 27.65 -8.21
CA ARG A 24 0.97 26.93 -7.62
C ARG A 24 1.80 26.18 -8.68
N ALA A 25 1.15 25.65 -9.72
CA ALA A 25 1.78 24.97 -10.83
C ALA A 25 2.37 25.94 -11.88
N GLN A 26 2.15 27.26 -11.72
CA GLN A 26 2.57 28.30 -12.66
C GLN A 26 2.02 28.10 -14.08
N VAL A 27 0.78 27.64 -14.19
CA VAL A 27 0.05 27.48 -15.45
C VAL A 27 -1.29 28.22 -15.40
N SER A 28 -1.97 28.36 -16.56
CA SER A 28 -3.32 28.90 -16.56
C SER A 28 -4.34 27.87 -16.07
N LYS A 29 -5.45 28.35 -15.48
CA LYS A 29 -6.63 27.51 -15.14
C LYS A 29 -7.12 26.73 -16.37
N ARG A 30 -7.11 27.37 -17.54
CA ARG A 30 -7.47 26.77 -18.82
C ARG A 30 -6.57 25.57 -19.13
N THR A 31 -5.26 25.71 -18.94
CA THR A 31 -4.30 24.60 -19.15
C THR A 31 -4.64 23.41 -18.28
N VAL A 32 -5.03 23.62 -17.02
CA VAL A 32 -5.44 22.53 -16.13
C VAL A 32 -6.69 21.82 -16.66
N TYR A 33 -7.71 22.59 -17.09
CA TYR A 33 -8.95 22.02 -17.63
C TYR A 33 -8.71 21.34 -19.00
N ASP A 34 -7.87 21.90 -19.85
CA ASP A 34 -7.54 21.31 -21.15
C ASP A 34 -6.85 19.95 -21.00
N HIS A 35 -6.08 19.73 -19.90
CA HIS A 35 -5.38 18.46 -19.65
C HIS A 35 -6.19 17.44 -18.85
N PHE A 36 -6.99 17.90 -17.90
CA PHE A 36 -7.65 17.00 -16.93
C PHE A 36 -9.18 17.02 -17.01
N GLY A 37 -9.75 17.96 -17.74
CA GLY A 37 -11.20 18.11 -17.91
C GLY A 37 -11.85 18.72 -16.67
N GLU A 38 -11.78 18.05 -15.53
CA GLU A 38 -12.44 18.49 -14.29
C GLU A 38 -11.60 18.19 -13.05
N LYS A 39 -11.95 18.83 -11.92
CA LYS A 39 -11.26 18.65 -10.64
C LYS A 39 -11.25 17.19 -10.17
N ALA A 40 -12.36 16.48 -10.42
CA ALA A 40 -12.49 15.06 -10.06
C ALA A 40 -11.47 14.19 -10.82
N ALA A 41 -11.33 14.40 -12.11
CA ALA A 41 -10.35 13.68 -12.93
C ALA A 41 -8.91 14.02 -12.52
N LEU A 42 -8.61 15.28 -12.24
CA LEU A 42 -7.30 15.67 -11.70
C LEU A 42 -7.01 14.98 -10.36
N PHE A 43 -7.98 14.91 -9.45
CA PHE A 43 -7.82 14.23 -8.17
C PHE A 43 -7.55 12.74 -8.38
N LEU A 44 -8.33 12.06 -9.20
CA LEU A 44 -8.11 10.64 -9.51
C LEU A 44 -6.72 10.39 -10.09
N ARG A 45 -6.24 11.25 -10.99
CA ARG A 45 -4.87 11.13 -11.54
C ARG A 45 -3.78 11.30 -10.49
N VAL A 46 -4.02 12.14 -9.47
CA VAL A 46 -3.09 12.24 -8.32
C VAL A 46 -3.10 10.94 -7.53
N VAL A 47 -4.29 10.43 -7.17
CA VAL A 47 -4.41 9.18 -6.39
C VAL A 47 -3.85 7.98 -7.17
N GLU A 48 -4.11 7.87 -8.48
CA GLU A 48 -3.53 6.84 -9.36
C GLU A 48 -2.00 6.87 -9.31
N ARG A 49 -1.38 8.05 -9.48
CA ARG A 49 0.08 8.19 -9.46
C ARG A 49 0.69 7.69 -8.15
N VAL A 50 0.07 8.03 -7.02
CA VAL A 50 0.54 7.61 -5.69
C VAL A 50 0.32 6.11 -5.50
N ASN A 51 -0.81 5.58 -5.96
CA ASN A 51 -1.08 4.14 -5.96
C ASN A 51 -0.07 3.36 -6.81
N ASP A 52 0.30 3.87 -7.99
CA ASP A 52 1.32 3.25 -8.84
C ASP A 52 2.69 3.16 -8.15
N ALA A 53 3.05 4.15 -7.34
CA ALA A 53 4.28 4.11 -6.56
C ALA A 53 4.23 3.03 -5.48
N LEU A 54 3.09 2.90 -4.77
CA LEU A 54 2.84 1.84 -3.81
C LEU A 54 2.90 0.45 -4.46
N VAL A 55 2.22 0.27 -5.60
CA VAL A 55 2.23 -0.98 -6.38
C VAL A 55 3.65 -1.37 -6.77
N ARG A 56 4.48 -0.42 -7.23
CA ARG A 56 5.89 -0.70 -7.55
C ARG A 56 6.69 -1.15 -6.33
N SER A 57 6.46 -0.54 -5.17
CA SER A 57 7.16 -0.90 -3.93
C SER A 57 6.78 -2.31 -3.46
N VAL A 58 5.49 -2.65 -3.49
CA VAL A 58 5.02 -4.01 -3.14
C VAL A 58 5.52 -5.05 -4.15
N ARG A 59 5.50 -4.73 -5.44
CA ARG A 59 6.05 -5.60 -6.48
C ARG A 59 7.53 -5.91 -6.23
N ALA A 60 8.35 -4.89 -5.98
CA ALA A 60 9.76 -5.06 -5.69
C ALA A 60 9.97 -5.93 -4.44
N ALA A 61 9.15 -5.75 -3.40
CA ALA A 61 9.22 -6.56 -2.20
C ALA A 61 8.90 -8.06 -2.50
N ILE A 62 7.88 -8.32 -3.31
CA ILE A 62 7.53 -9.70 -3.73
C ILE A 62 8.66 -10.32 -4.55
N GLU A 63 9.17 -9.61 -5.57
CA GLU A 63 10.18 -10.10 -6.50
C GLU A 63 11.54 -10.35 -5.84
N GLU A 64 11.91 -9.53 -4.86
CA GLU A 64 13.22 -9.63 -4.20
C GLU A 64 13.21 -10.55 -2.98
N GLU A 65 12.12 -10.61 -2.24
CA GLU A 65 12.06 -11.39 -0.99
C GLU A 65 11.44 -12.78 -1.17
N LEU A 66 10.39 -12.91 -1.97
CA LEU A 66 9.71 -14.20 -2.20
C LEU A 66 10.27 -14.93 -3.43
N THR A 67 11.61 -15.11 -3.46
CA THR A 67 12.31 -15.75 -4.58
C THR A 67 12.28 -17.28 -4.46
N PRO A 68 12.22 -18.01 -5.60
CA PRO A 68 12.32 -19.46 -5.59
C PRO A 68 13.62 -19.95 -4.96
N GLY A 69 13.54 -21.03 -4.16
CA GLY A 69 14.71 -21.67 -3.55
C GLY A 69 15.25 -21.02 -2.27
N ARG A 70 14.68 -19.88 -1.85
CA ARG A 70 14.95 -19.32 -0.53
C ARG A 70 14.13 -20.06 0.53
N ASP A 71 14.65 -20.20 1.75
CA ASP A 71 13.84 -20.74 2.84
C ASP A 71 12.56 -19.93 3.01
N LEU A 72 11.42 -20.61 3.00
CA LEU A 72 10.11 -19.94 2.97
C LEU A 72 9.86 -19.08 4.21
N ARG A 73 10.30 -19.53 5.39
CA ARG A 73 10.18 -18.76 6.64
C ARG A 73 10.97 -17.46 6.56
N ASP A 74 12.21 -17.54 6.09
CA ASP A 74 13.09 -16.38 5.93
C ASP A 74 12.54 -15.41 4.87
N ALA A 75 12.03 -15.93 3.76
CA ALA A 75 11.43 -15.17 2.67
C ALA A 75 10.19 -14.39 3.15
N LEU A 76 9.24 -15.08 3.80
CA LEU A 76 8.02 -14.46 4.34
C LEU A 76 8.31 -13.43 5.44
N THR A 77 9.30 -13.72 6.31
CA THR A 77 9.72 -12.78 7.36
C THR A 77 10.36 -11.53 6.76
N ALA A 78 11.25 -11.69 5.76
CA ALA A 78 11.88 -10.56 5.08
C ALA A 78 10.87 -9.72 4.30
N PHE A 79 9.92 -10.35 3.62
CA PHE A 79 8.83 -9.66 2.93
C PHE A 79 7.97 -8.85 3.92
N GLY A 80 7.49 -9.46 5.00
CA GLY A 80 6.68 -8.78 6.02
C GLY A 80 7.42 -7.60 6.63
N ARG A 81 8.70 -7.79 7.00
CA ARG A 81 9.55 -6.71 7.51
C ARG A 81 9.67 -5.57 6.53
N ARG A 82 10.01 -5.85 5.27
CA ARG A 82 10.18 -4.82 4.23
C ARG A 82 8.89 -4.02 4.00
N VAL A 83 7.76 -4.69 3.94
CA VAL A 83 6.46 -4.03 3.78
C VAL A 83 6.18 -3.11 4.96
N VAL A 84 6.35 -3.57 6.20
CA VAL A 84 6.04 -2.80 7.40
C VAL A 84 7.04 -1.66 7.64
N THR A 85 8.35 -1.87 7.38
CA THR A 85 9.38 -0.87 7.70
C THR A 85 9.75 0.06 6.55
N GLN A 86 9.44 -0.28 5.31
CA GLN A 86 9.83 0.52 4.14
C GLN A 86 8.64 0.96 3.28
N THR A 87 7.67 0.06 3.00
CA THR A 87 6.55 0.38 2.12
C THR A 87 5.52 1.24 2.83
N PHE A 88 5.05 0.83 4.00
CA PHE A 88 4.01 1.56 4.74
C PHE A 88 4.47 2.86 5.42
N PRO A 89 5.72 3.00 5.92
CA PRO A 89 6.22 4.30 6.37
C PRO A 89 6.61 5.23 5.22
N SER A 90 6.59 4.75 3.97
CA SER A 90 6.93 5.59 2.82
C SER A 90 5.98 6.78 2.68
N SER A 91 6.51 7.90 2.18
CA SER A 91 5.72 9.09 1.87
C SER A 91 4.54 8.78 0.93
N ASP A 92 4.73 7.85 0.00
CA ASP A 92 3.71 7.46 -0.97
C ASP A 92 2.52 6.78 -0.31
N TYR A 93 2.75 5.81 0.59
CA TYR A 93 1.67 5.16 1.32
C TYR A 93 0.92 6.11 2.26
N ILE A 94 1.65 6.95 3.00
CA ILE A 94 1.05 7.96 3.88
C ILE A 94 0.19 8.92 3.06
N THR A 95 0.70 9.36 1.91
CA THR A 95 -0.03 10.22 0.97
C THR A 95 -1.28 9.52 0.44
N PHE A 96 -1.16 8.26 0.01
CA PHE A 96 -2.29 7.46 -0.45
C PHE A 96 -3.39 7.32 0.62
N ARG A 97 -3.02 6.94 1.83
CA ARG A 97 -3.96 6.87 2.97
C ARG A 97 -4.67 8.20 3.22
N ARG A 98 -3.92 9.30 3.26
CA ARG A 98 -4.50 10.64 3.52
C ARG A 98 -5.45 11.10 2.42
N LEU A 99 -5.12 10.83 1.15
CA LEU A 99 -6.00 11.16 0.03
C LEU A 99 -7.26 10.29 0.02
N THR A 100 -7.14 9.00 0.27
CA THR A 100 -8.26 8.05 0.23
C THR A 100 -9.15 8.10 1.47
N ALA A 101 -8.64 8.56 2.62
CA ALA A 101 -9.44 8.76 3.83
C ALA A 101 -10.47 9.90 3.74
N GLN A 102 -10.36 10.80 2.74
CA GLN A 102 -11.28 11.93 2.50
C GLN A 102 -12.61 11.49 1.83
N GLN A 103 -13.23 10.44 2.31
CA GLN A 103 -14.13 9.55 1.56
C GLN A 103 -15.54 10.06 1.23
N TRP A 104 -16.05 11.12 1.83
CA TRP A 104 -17.48 11.43 1.67
C TRP A 104 -17.83 12.12 0.36
N SER A 105 -16.91 12.88 -0.23
CA SER A 105 -17.15 13.66 -1.44
C SER A 105 -16.09 13.49 -2.53
N ALA A 106 -14.93 12.93 -2.18
CA ALA A 106 -13.85 12.70 -3.15
C ALA A 106 -14.14 11.51 -4.09
N PRO A 107 -13.78 11.62 -5.37
CA PRO A 107 -13.84 10.49 -6.29
C PRO A 107 -13.01 9.31 -5.79
N ARG A 108 -13.46 8.08 -6.06
CA ARG A 108 -12.77 6.85 -5.65
C ARG A 108 -12.10 6.18 -6.84
N LEU A 109 -10.91 5.61 -6.60
CA LEU A 109 -10.31 4.70 -7.56
C LEU A 109 -11.22 3.49 -7.81
N ALA A 110 -11.18 2.98 -9.03
CA ALA A 110 -11.78 1.69 -9.33
C ALA A 110 -11.19 0.60 -8.42
N GLU A 111 -12.03 -0.29 -7.95
CA GLU A 111 -11.64 -1.39 -7.05
C GLU A 111 -10.46 -2.20 -7.62
N ALA A 112 -10.51 -2.47 -8.93
CA ALA A 112 -9.45 -3.18 -9.62
C ALA A 112 -8.07 -2.50 -9.56
N VAL A 113 -8.02 -1.18 -9.42
CA VAL A 113 -6.75 -0.44 -9.29
C VAL A 113 -6.33 -0.37 -7.84
N ARG A 114 -7.26 -0.09 -6.95
CA ARG A 114 -7.01 0.03 -5.51
C ARG A 114 -6.48 -1.26 -4.89
N ASP A 115 -7.07 -2.40 -5.26
CA ASP A 115 -6.77 -3.71 -4.66
C ASP A 115 -5.65 -4.46 -5.43
N GLN A 116 -4.89 -3.74 -6.27
CA GLN A 116 -3.80 -4.34 -7.06
C GLN A 116 -2.67 -4.91 -6.18
N PRO A 117 -2.20 -4.24 -5.10
CA PRO A 117 -1.17 -4.79 -4.22
C PRO A 117 -1.56 -6.12 -3.59
N GLU A 118 -2.80 -6.25 -3.12
CA GLU A 118 -3.33 -7.47 -2.52
C GLU A 118 -3.37 -8.61 -3.54
N ARG A 119 -3.87 -8.34 -4.76
CA ARG A 119 -3.92 -9.36 -5.82
C ARG A 119 -2.54 -9.87 -6.23
N MET A 120 -1.53 -9.01 -6.27
CA MET A 120 -0.17 -9.43 -6.58
C MET A 120 0.37 -10.42 -5.52
N LEU A 121 0.06 -10.19 -4.25
CA LEU A 121 0.40 -11.13 -3.18
C LEU A 121 -0.41 -12.42 -3.30
N GLU A 122 -1.71 -12.35 -3.57
CA GLU A 122 -2.58 -13.51 -3.81
C GLU A 122 -2.05 -14.39 -4.96
N GLU A 123 -1.64 -13.77 -6.08
CA GLU A 123 -1.00 -14.45 -7.22
C GLU A 123 0.31 -15.14 -6.81
N ARG A 124 1.14 -14.47 -6.01
CA ARG A 124 2.38 -15.09 -5.51
C ARG A 124 2.09 -16.29 -4.60
N PHE A 125 1.10 -16.21 -3.75
CA PHE A 125 0.68 -17.32 -2.88
C PHE A 125 0.10 -18.50 -3.69
N ALA A 126 -0.59 -18.22 -4.80
CA ALA A 126 -1.02 -19.26 -5.73
C ALA A 126 0.18 -20.02 -6.34
N VAL A 127 1.28 -19.32 -6.67
CA VAL A 127 2.52 -19.97 -7.11
C VAL A 127 3.14 -20.81 -5.99
N LEU A 128 3.26 -20.28 -4.77
CA LEU A 128 3.79 -21.03 -3.63
C LEU A 128 2.99 -22.31 -3.34
N ALA A 129 1.68 -22.25 -3.51
CA ALA A 129 0.80 -23.42 -3.36
C ALA A 129 0.99 -24.43 -4.51
N ALA A 130 1.11 -23.96 -5.75
CA ALA A 130 1.35 -24.81 -6.91
C ALA A 130 2.71 -25.52 -6.84
N ASP A 131 3.73 -24.84 -6.32
CA ASP A 131 5.08 -25.39 -6.12
C ASP A 131 5.16 -26.33 -4.90
N GLY A 132 4.06 -26.44 -4.10
CA GLY A 132 3.99 -27.30 -2.92
C GLY A 132 4.73 -26.74 -1.69
N GLU A 133 5.13 -25.48 -1.72
CA GLU A 133 5.80 -24.80 -0.61
C GLU A 133 4.83 -24.54 0.55
N ILE A 134 3.53 -24.32 0.23
CA ILE A 134 2.43 -24.23 1.19
C ILE A 134 1.27 -25.16 0.78
N ARG A 135 0.51 -25.62 1.77
CA ARG A 135 -0.73 -26.39 1.58
C ARG A 135 -1.92 -25.45 1.68
N ALA A 136 -2.22 -24.75 0.60
CA ALA A 136 -3.30 -23.77 0.54
C ALA A 136 -4.33 -24.15 -0.53
N PRO A 137 -5.42 -24.86 -0.17
CA PRO A 137 -6.53 -25.11 -1.11
C PRO A 137 -7.16 -23.84 -1.65
N ASP A 138 -7.11 -22.74 -0.87
CA ASP A 138 -7.48 -21.39 -1.27
C ASP A 138 -6.28 -20.45 -1.04
N PRO A 139 -5.46 -20.19 -2.08
CA PRO A 139 -4.31 -19.29 -1.97
C PRO A 139 -4.67 -17.84 -1.66
N VAL A 140 -5.84 -17.37 -2.08
CA VAL A 140 -6.35 -16.03 -1.78
C VAL A 140 -6.58 -15.88 -0.28
N LEU A 141 -7.24 -16.86 0.32
CA LEU A 141 -7.48 -16.88 1.77
C LEU A 141 -6.16 -17.00 2.54
N ALA A 142 -5.21 -17.82 2.04
CA ALA A 142 -3.90 -17.96 2.66
C ALA A 142 -3.11 -16.63 2.65
N ALA A 143 -3.12 -15.89 1.55
CA ALA A 143 -2.50 -14.56 1.46
C ALA A 143 -3.12 -13.58 2.45
N ARG A 144 -4.46 -13.59 2.59
CA ARG A 144 -5.18 -12.76 3.56
C ARG A 144 -4.87 -13.12 5.01
N HIS A 145 -4.79 -14.41 5.33
CA HIS A 145 -4.37 -14.85 6.66
C HIS A 145 -2.93 -14.43 6.97
N PHE A 146 -2.03 -14.59 6.01
CA PHE A 146 -0.66 -14.11 6.17
C PHE A 146 -0.62 -12.60 6.44
N THR A 147 -1.28 -11.78 5.62
CA THR A 147 -1.35 -10.33 5.81
C THR A 147 -1.92 -9.95 7.17
N ALA A 148 -3.00 -10.61 7.61
CA ALA A 148 -3.63 -10.33 8.89
C ALA A 148 -2.71 -10.68 10.08
N LEU A 149 -2.06 -11.86 10.05
CA LEU A 149 -1.20 -12.34 11.13
C LEU A 149 0.14 -11.59 11.25
N THR A 150 0.59 -10.95 10.17
CA THR A 150 1.90 -10.29 10.12
C THR A 150 1.76 -8.78 9.95
N ILE A 151 1.40 -8.34 8.74
CA ILE A 151 1.42 -6.94 8.34
C ILE A 151 0.40 -6.10 9.12
N SER A 152 -0.86 -6.57 9.19
CA SER A 152 -1.92 -5.81 9.84
C SER A 152 -1.64 -5.65 11.34
N LEU A 153 -1.30 -6.74 12.04
CA LEU A 153 -0.96 -6.68 13.47
C LEU A 153 0.24 -5.79 13.76
N ALA A 154 1.27 -5.84 12.91
CA ALA A 154 2.44 -4.98 13.06
C ALA A 154 2.11 -3.49 12.84
N LEU A 155 1.25 -3.19 11.86
CA LEU A 155 0.80 -1.81 11.62
C LEU A 155 -0.10 -1.28 12.73
N ASP A 156 -1.01 -2.11 13.26
CA ASP A 156 -1.86 -1.74 14.40
C ASP A 156 -1.00 -1.40 15.62
N ALA A 157 0.02 -2.22 15.90
CA ALA A 157 0.97 -1.95 16.98
C ALA A 157 1.77 -0.65 16.78
N LEU A 158 2.09 -0.27 15.54
CA LEU A 158 2.74 1.00 15.24
C LEU A 158 1.77 2.20 15.35
N ASP A 159 0.51 2.04 14.97
CA ASP A 159 -0.52 3.10 15.06
C ASP A 159 -0.89 3.41 16.53
N ASP A 160 -0.97 2.40 17.39
CA ASP A 160 -1.28 2.56 18.83
C ASP A 160 -0.19 3.32 19.61
N ARG A 161 1.02 3.40 19.05
CA ARG A 161 2.23 3.94 19.73
C ARG A 161 2.74 5.25 19.15
N ARG A 162 1.93 6.05 18.51
CA ARG A 162 2.35 7.33 17.87
C ARG A 162 3.08 8.30 18.81
N ASP A 163 2.98 8.11 20.12
CA ASP A 163 3.61 8.95 21.14
C ASP A 163 4.84 8.31 21.80
N VAL A 164 5.25 7.10 21.40
CA VAL A 164 6.44 6.41 21.94
C VAL A 164 7.32 6.00 20.76
N GLU A 165 8.62 6.27 20.83
CA GLU A 165 9.58 5.75 19.83
C GLU A 165 9.39 4.23 19.72
N ALA A 166 8.81 3.77 18.60
CA ALA A 166 8.52 2.36 18.37
C ALA A 166 9.85 1.60 18.33
N GLU A 167 10.08 0.71 19.28
CA GLU A 167 11.23 -0.18 19.24
C GLU A 167 11.05 -1.16 18.07
N GLU A 168 11.92 -1.04 17.08
CA GLU A 168 12.04 -1.94 15.92
C GLU A 168 11.98 -3.45 16.29
N PRO A 169 12.53 -3.89 17.46
CA PRO A 169 12.48 -5.27 17.91
C PRO A 169 11.07 -5.86 18.07
N GLU A 170 10.09 -5.08 18.54
CA GLU A 170 8.74 -5.61 18.81
C GLU A 170 7.97 -5.84 17.51
N THR A 171 8.04 -4.91 16.56
CA THR A 171 7.45 -5.07 15.23
C THR A 171 8.00 -6.30 14.52
N LEU A 172 9.32 -6.54 14.64
CA LEU A 172 9.96 -7.74 14.09
C LEU A 172 9.47 -9.03 14.79
N THR A 173 9.24 -8.99 16.09
CA THR A 173 8.68 -10.12 16.84
C THR A 173 7.27 -10.47 16.36
N ILE A 174 6.39 -9.47 16.20
CA ILE A 174 5.03 -9.68 15.69
C ILE A 174 5.07 -10.33 14.30
N ILE A 175 5.93 -9.84 13.41
CA ILE A 175 6.06 -10.40 12.06
C ILE A 175 6.54 -11.85 12.12
N THR A 176 7.57 -12.14 12.91
CA THR A 176 8.17 -13.47 13.02
C THR A 176 7.18 -14.47 13.60
N ASP A 177 6.50 -14.11 14.67
CA ASP A 177 5.47 -14.94 15.32
C ASP A 177 4.27 -15.18 14.39
N GLY A 178 3.86 -14.15 13.64
CA GLY A 178 2.82 -14.25 12.63
C GLY A 178 3.20 -15.21 11.49
N VAL A 179 4.43 -15.15 10.99
CA VAL A 179 4.96 -16.09 9.99
C VAL A 179 4.98 -17.51 10.55
N ASP A 180 5.43 -17.72 11.77
CA ASP A 180 5.46 -19.03 12.41
C ASP A 180 4.04 -19.58 12.63
N ALA A 181 3.08 -18.75 12.99
CA ALA A 181 1.67 -19.14 13.10
C ALA A 181 1.10 -19.53 11.72
N PHE A 182 1.38 -18.73 10.69
CA PHE A 182 0.98 -19.01 9.31
C PHE A 182 1.56 -20.36 8.83
N LEU A 183 2.86 -20.56 9.00
CA LEU A 183 3.51 -21.80 8.54
C LEU A 183 3.01 -23.05 9.29
N ARG A 184 2.64 -22.96 10.57
CA ARG A 184 1.99 -24.07 11.28
C ARG A 184 0.63 -24.45 10.68
N ALA A 185 -0.08 -23.51 10.08
CA ALA A 185 -1.39 -23.77 9.48
C ALA A 185 -1.31 -24.23 8.01
N TYR A 186 -0.25 -23.83 7.30
CA TYR A 186 -0.16 -23.96 5.84
C TYR A 186 1.03 -24.77 5.32
N ARG A 187 1.83 -25.37 6.17
CA ARG A 187 2.98 -26.21 5.75
C ARG A 187 2.80 -27.73 5.91
#